data_51dad0e0b2cd821304cb7a32a34d5d5f
#
_entry.id   51dad0e0b2cd821304cb7a32a34d5d5f
#
_cell.length_a   1.000
_cell.length_b   1.000
_cell.length_c   1.000
_cell.angle_alpha   90.00
_cell.angle_beta   90.00
_cell.angle_gamma   90.00
#
_symmetry.space_group_name_H-M   'P 1'
#
loop_
_entity.id
_entity.type
_entity.pdbx_description
1 polymer ?
#
loop_
_entity_poly.entity_id
_entity_poly.type
_entity_poly.pdbx_seq_one_letter_code
_entity_poly.pdbx_strand_id
1 'polypeptide(L)'
;MRVIGGYLKGQKILEPTDKSTRPLKDRVRESIFNIIEHSNNETINLKGAKILDLFAGTGSFGIECLSRGAEKVVFFENYHQSNMLLKKNLEKFKLLKKASVYQSDSYKFNEENIFDNKFDIIFLDPPVKDKN
;
A
#
# COMPACT_ATOMS: atom_id res chain seq x y z
N MET A 1 -2.96 -5.53 -12.59
CA MET A 1 -1.90 -5.56 -11.56
C MET A 1 -2.12 -6.75 -10.64
N ARG A 2 -1.07 -7.42 -10.28
CA ARG A 2 -1.18 -8.61 -9.45
C ARG A 2 -0.24 -8.50 -8.26
N VAL A 3 -0.57 -9.19 -7.19
CA VAL A 3 0.35 -9.34 -6.07
C VAL A 3 1.56 -10.15 -6.52
N ILE A 4 2.76 -9.66 -6.20
CA ILE A 4 4.00 -10.22 -6.71
C ILE A 4 4.52 -11.37 -5.85
N GLY A 5 4.43 -11.24 -4.54
CA GLY A 5 4.96 -12.24 -3.63
C GLY A 5 4.07 -12.48 -2.43
N GLY A 6 4.53 -13.36 -1.54
CA GLY A 6 3.80 -13.69 -0.33
C GLY A 6 2.64 -14.64 -0.58
N TYR A 7 1.78 -14.79 0.41
CA TYR A 7 0.72 -15.79 0.33
C TYR A 7 -0.40 -15.44 -0.66
N LEU A 8 -0.49 -14.17 -1.07
CA LEU A 8 -1.47 -13.75 -2.07
C LEU A 8 -0.87 -13.65 -3.48
N LYS A 9 0.33 -14.17 -3.68
CA LYS A 9 1.02 -14.09 -4.97
C LYS A 9 0.10 -14.49 -6.12
N GLY A 10 0.09 -13.66 -7.17
CA GLY A 10 -0.69 -13.92 -8.38
C GLY A 10 -2.12 -13.44 -8.33
N GLN A 11 -2.61 -13.02 -7.19
CA GLN A 11 -3.98 -12.52 -7.07
C GLN A 11 -4.09 -11.15 -7.73
N LYS A 12 -5.19 -10.94 -8.42
CA LYS A 12 -5.42 -9.71 -9.15
C LYS A 12 -5.93 -8.60 -8.24
N ILE A 13 -5.28 -7.45 -8.33
CA ILE A 13 -5.68 -6.25 -7.62
C ILE A 13 -6.59 -5.44 -8.52
N LEU A 14 -7.77 -5.05 -8.00
CA LEU A 14 -8.72 -4.26 -8.77
C LEU A 14 -8.16 -2.87 -8.99
N GLU A 15 -8.31 -2.36 -10.22
CA GLU A 15 -7.81 -1.06 -10.61
C GLU A 15 -8.90 -0.29 -11.36
N PRO A 16 -8.77 1.03 -11.48
CA PRO A 16 -9.69 1.79 -12.30
C PRO A 16 -9.66 1.30 -13.75
N THR A 17 -10.79 1.41 -14.42
CA THR A 17 -10.90 0.98 -15.81
C THR A 17 -10.25 1.95 -16.79
N ASP A 18 -9.81 3.09 -16.32
CA ASP A 18 -9.27 4.15 -17.19
C ASP A 18 -7.81 3.91 -17.46
N LYS A 19 -7.33 2.96 -17.91
CA LYS A 19 -6.00 2.72 -18.51
C LYS A 19 -4.81 3.37 -17.85
N SER A 20 -4.88 3.58 -16.56
CA SER A 20 -3.74 4.14 -15.85
C SER A 20 -2.73 3.07 -15.48
N THR A 21 -3.00 1.83 -15.79
CA THR A 21 -2.08 0.73 -15.48
C THR A 21 -0.82 0.86 -16.32
N ARG A 22 0.31 0.91 -15.65
CA ARG A 22 1.60 1.04 -16.32
C ARG A 22 2.46 -0.15 -15.95
N PRO A 23 2.98 -0.87 -16.94
CA PRO A 23 3.92 -1.97 -16.66
C PRO A 23 5.11 -1.51 -15.83
N LEU A 24 5.53 -0.27 -16.02
CA LEU A 24 6.63 0.30 -15.26
C LEU A 24 6.35 0.31 -13.76
N LYS A 25 5.10 0.53 -13.36
CA LYS A 25 4.75 0.52 -11.94
C LYS A 25 4.99 -0.84 -11.30
N ASP A 26 4.71 -1.90 -12.02
CA ASP A 26 4.95 -3.25 -11.50
C ASP A 26 6.44 -3.50 -11.29
N ARG A 27 7.27 -3.04 -12.22
CA ARG A 27 8.71 -3.17 -12.09
C ARG A 27 9.27 -2.38 -10.92
N VAL A 28 8.77 -1.15 -10.74
CA VAL A 28 9.21 -0.32 -9.63
C VAL A 28 8.82 -0.97 -8.31
N ARG A 29 7.59 -1.46 -8.22
CA ARG A 29 7.11 -2.12 -7.02
C ARG A 29 7.94 -3.37 -6.71
N GLU A 30 8.21 -4.19 -7.72
CA GLU A 30 9.05 -5.36 -7.55
C GLU A 30 10.45 -4.99 -7.06
N SER A 31 11.05 -3.95 -7.63
CA SER A 31 12.36 -3.48 -7.23
C SER A 31 12.38 -3.03 -5.77
N ILE A 32 11.35 -2.30 -5.35
CA ILE A 32 11.26 -1.84 -3.97
C ILE A 32 11.23 -3.04 -3.02
N PHE A 33 10.40 -4.04 -3.31
CA PHE A 33 10.29 -5.19 -2.43
C PHE A 33 11.53 -6.08 -2.47
N ASN A 34 12.21 -6.15 -3.60
CA ASN A 34 13.49 -6.84 -3.66
C ASN A 34 14.52 -6.17 -2.74
N ILE A 35 14.56 -4.84 -2.74
CA ILE A 35 15.46 -4.11 -1.86
C ILE A 35 15.11 -4.36 -0.40
N ILE A 36 13.84 -4.32 -0.05
CA ILE A 36 13.41 -4.51 1.33
C ILE A 36 13.74 -5.91 1.82
N GLU A 37 13.46 -6.93 1.02
CA GLU A 37 13.59 -8.32 1.47
C GLU A 37 15.00 -8.89 1.34
N HIS A 38 15.80 -8.37 0.41
CA HIS A 38 17.12 -8.92 0.14
C HIS A 38 18.26 -7.99 0.49
N SER A 39 17.97 -6.90 1.15
CA SER A 39 18.99 -5.99 1.61
C SER A 39 19.71 -6.63 2.82
N ASN A 40 21.00 -6.37 2.94
CA ASN A 40 21.76 -6.84 4.08
C ASN A 40 21.46 -6.04 5.34
N ASN A 41 20.57 -5.09 5.27
CA ASN A 41 20.16 -4.28 6.39
C ASN A 41 19.08 -5.02 7.17
N GLU A 42 19.43 -5.57 8.31
CA GLU A 42 18.51 -6.34 9.14
C GLU A 42 17.47 -5.49 9.87
N THR A 43 17.53 -4.16 9.69
CA THR A 43 16.58 -3.29 10.40
C THR A 43 15.20 -3.25 9.75
N ILE A 44 15.07 -3.73 8.51
CA ILE A 44 13.79 -3.73 7.82
C ILE A 44 13.34 -5.16 7.59
N ASN A 45 12.22 -5.51 8.20
CA ASN A 45 11.62 -6.83 8.04
C ASN A 45 10.13 -6.65 7.85
N LEU A 46 9.61 -7.14 6.72
CA LEU A 46 8.19 -7.04 6.44
C LEU A 46 7.34 -7.90 7.37
N LYS A 47 7.86 -9.03 7.80
CA LYS A 47 7.11 -9.92 8.68
C LYS A 47 6.85 -9.24 10.03
N GLY A 48 5.58 -9.08 10.35
CA GLY A 48 5.19 -8.40 11.58
C GLY A 48 5.28 -6.89 11.53
N ALA A 49 5.61 -6.31 10.38
CA ALA A 49 5.81 -4.87 10.27
C ALA A 49 4.48 -4.09 10.29
N LYS A 50 4.56 -2.88 10.80
CA LYS A 50 3.47 -1.92 10.73
C LYS A 50 3.81 -0.86 9.69
N ILE A 51 2.91 -0.67 8.75
CA ILE A 51 3.15 0.12 7.54
C ILE A 51 2.19 1.29 7.49
N LEU A 52 2.70 2.45 7.09
CA LEU A 52 1.88 3.62 6.79
C LEU A 52 2.03 3.94 5.31
N ASP A 53 0.92 3.92 4.58
CA ASP A 53 0.88 4.22 3.15
C ASP A 53 0.07 5.50 2.96
N LEU A 54 0.76 6.60 2.68
CA LEU A 54 0.15 7.92 2.67
C LEU A 54 -0.56 8.28 1.37
N PHE A 55 -0.28 7.60 0.28
CA PHE A 55 -0.97 7.81 -0.99
C PHE A 55 -1.29 6.44 -1.57
N ALA A 56 -2.28 5.81 -0.97
CA ALA A 56 -2.46 4.38 -1.16
C ALA A 56 -2.98 3.97 -2.54
N GLY A 57 -3.71 4.85 -3.21
CA GLY A 57 -4.36 4.46 -4.47
C GLY A 57 -5.29 3.29 -4.23
N THR A 58 -5.17 2.26 -5.03
CA THR A 58 -5.98 1.04 -4.87
C THR A 58 -5.37 0.04 -3.90
N GLY A 59 -4.27 0.42 -3.24
CA GLY A 59 -3.70 -0.35 -2.15
C GLY A 59 -2.59 -1.30 -2.54
N SER A 60 -2.06 -1.21 -3.74
CA SER A 60 -1.11 -2.20 -4.23
C SER A 60 0.13 -2.37 -3.35
N PHE A 61 0.69 -1.27 -2.84
CA PHE A 61 1.87 -1.36 -2.00
C PHE A 61 1.56 -2.01 -0.65
N GLY A 62 0.54 -1.51 0.05
CA GLY A 62 0.20 -2.04 1.36
C GLY A 62 -0.30 -3.48 1.30
N ILE A 63 -1.06 -3.82 0.27
CA ILE A 63 -1.53 -5.19 0.08
C ILE A 63 -0.35 -6.12 -0.15
N GLU A 64 0.63 -5.68 -0.93
CA GLU A 64 1.86 -6.44 -1.12
C GLU A 64 2.56 -6.68 0.21
N CYS A 65 2.66 -5.64 1.05
CA CYS A 65 3.24 -5.78 2.39
C CYS A 65 2.49 -6.81 3.22
N LEU A 66 1.16 -6.75 3.21
CA LEU A 66 0.34 -7.71 3.96
C LEU A 66 0.52 -9.12 3.43
N SER A 67 0.61 -9.26 2.11
CA SER A 67 0.85 -10.57 1.50
C SER A 67 2.18 -11.18 1.95
N ARG A 68 3.15 -10.34 2.24
CA ARG A 68 4.49 -10.76 2.65
C ARG A 68 4.69 -10.79 4.16
N GLY A 69 3.61 -10.65 4.90
CA GLY A 69 3.63 -10.88 6.33
C GLY A 69 3.53 -9.67 7.24
N ALA A 70 3.29 -8.49 6.68
CA ALA A 70 3.10 -7.31 7.52
C ALA A 70 1.93 -7.53 8.49
N GLU A 71 2.04 -6.97 9.67
CA GLU A 71 1.02 -7.12 10.69
C GLU A 71 -0.16 -6.21 10.43
N LYS A 72 0.10 -4.98 10.02
CA LYS A 72 -0.95 -3.98 9.81
C LYS A 72 -0.49 -2.91 8.84
N VAL A 73 -1.42 -2.41 8.04
CA VAL A 73 -1.19 -1.28 7.17
C VAL A 73 -2.27 -0.23 7.42
N VAL A 74 -1.84 1.01 7.59
CA VAL A 74 -2.72 2.16 7.63
C VAL A 74 -2.63 2.85 6.29
N PHE A 75 -3.77 2.98 5.62
CA PHE A 75 -3.87 3.56 4.28
C PHE A 75 -4.52 4.92 4.34
N PHE A 76 -3.92 5.88 3.66
CA PHE A 76 -4.55 7.18 3.38
C PHE A 76 -4.78 7.30 1.90
N GLU A 77 -6.03 7.51 1.51
CA GLU A 77 -6.37 7.75 0.12
C GLU A 77 -7.55 8.72 0.05
N ASN A 78 -7.29 9.90 -0.46
CA ASN A 78 -8.27 10.97 -0.51
C ASN A 78 -9.22 10.87 -1.70
N TYR A 79 -8.76 10.30 -2.80
CA TYR A 79 -9.56 10.20 -4.01
C TYR A 79 -10.62 9.12 -3.83
N HIS A 80 -11.90 9.53 -3.91
CA HIS A 80 -13.01 8.64 -3.56
C HIS A 80 -13.02 7.34 -4.36
N GLN A 81 -12.81 7.43 -5.68
CA GLN A 81 -12.85 6.25 -6.55
C GLN A 81 -11.77 5.25 -6.20
N SER A 82 -10.55 5.74 -5.98
CA SER A 82 -9.44 4.87 -5.56
C SER A 82 -9.70 4.28 -4.18
N ASN A 83 -10.25 5.08 -3.28
CA ASN A 83 -10.56 4.60 -1.94
C ASN A 83 -11.58 3.47 -1.95
N MET A 84 -12.59 3.58 -2.82
CA MET A 84 -13.58 2.52 -2.98
C MET A 84 -12.93 1.22 -3.46
N LEU A 85 -12.04 1.33 -4.44
CA LEU A 85 -11.35 0.15 -4.97
C LEU A 85 -10.40 -0.44 -3.92
N LEU A 86 -9.73 0.41 -3.16
CA LEU A 86 -8.90 -0.04 -2.06
C LEU A 86 -9.70 -0.89 -1.07
N LYS A 87 -10.85 -0.41 -0.66
CA LYS A 87 -11.70 -1.15 0.27
C LYS A 87 -12.18 -2.47 -0.33
N LYS A 88 -12.53 -2.46 -1.62
CA LYS A 88 -12.93 -3.69 -2.30
C LYS A 88 -11.78 -4.69 -2.38
N ASN A 89 -10.57 -4.22 -2.63
CA ASN A 89 -9.40 -5.09 -2.64
C ASN A 89 -9.16 -5.71 -1.27
N LEU A 90 -9.22 -4.91 -0.23
CA LEU A 90 -9.03 -5.41 1.13
C LEU A 90 -10.08 -6.44 1.51
N GLU A 91 -11.32 -6.22 1.11
CA GLU A 91 -12.39 -7.16 1.35
C GLU A 91 -12.19 -8.45 0.56
N LYS A 92 -11.84 -8.31 -0.73
CA LYS A 92 -11.59 -9.45 -1.61
C LYS A 92 -10.53 -10.39 -1.03
N PHE A 93 -9.49 -9.83 -0.45
CA PHE A 93 -8.38 -10.60 0.09
C PHE A 93 -8.53 -10.91 1.58
N LYS A 94 -9.64 -10.52 2.18
CA LYS A 94 -9.93 -10.75 3.60
C LYS A 94 -8.91 -10.10 4.51
N LEU A 95 -8.52 -8.87 4.17
CA LEU A 95 -7.49 -8.12 4.88
C LEU A 95 -8.04 -7.00 5.76
N LEU A 96 -9.35 -6.87 5.88
CA LEU A 96 -9.95 -5.75 6.61
C LEU A 96 -9.49 -5.66 8.06
N LYS A 97 -9.21 -6.79 8.70
CA LYS A 97 -8.76 -6.78 10.09
C LYS A 97 -7.32 -6.29 10.26
N LYS A 98 -6.56 -6.30 9.19
CA LYS A 98 -5.16 -5.88 9.20
C LYS A 98 -4.96 -4.51 8.58
N ALA A 99 -6.04 -3.80 8.31
CA ALA A 99 -5.97 -2.54 7.60
C ALA A 99 -6.86 -1.50 8.26
N SER A 100 -6.40 -0.26 8.22
CA SER A 100 -7.22 0.90 8.54
C SER A 100 -7.16 1.82 7.34
N VAL A 101 -8.31 2.31 6.90
CA VAL A 101 -8.38 3.15 5.70
C VAL A 101 -8.98 4.50 6.08
N TYR A 102 -8.25 5.56 5.76
CA TYR A 102 -8.70 6.93 5.98
C TYR A 102 -8.87 7.61 4.63
N GLN A 103 -10.08 8.10 4.38
CA GLN A 103 -10.36 8.90 3.19
C GLN A 103 -10.17 10.36 3.55
N SER A 104 -8.92 10.73 3.76
CA SER A 104 -8.59 12.10 4.10
C SER A 104 -7.27 12.47 3.45
N ASP A 105 -6.98 13.77 3.46
CA ASP A 105 -5.74 14.29 2.94
C ASP A 105 -4.59 13.79 3.82
N SER A 106 -3.63 13.12 3.20
CA SER A 106 -2.46 12.62 3.91
C SER A 106 -1.65 13.73 4.57
N TYR A 107 -1.79 14.95 4.11
CA TYR A 107 -1.11 16.09 4.73
C TYR A 107 -1.70 16.46 6.09
N LYS A 108 -2.84 15.87 6.45
CA LYS A 108 -3.48 16.11 7.73
C LYS A 108 -3.36 14.94 8.69
N PHE A 109 -2.59 13.93 8.35
CA PHE A 109 -2.54 12.73 9.16
C PHE A 109 -2.01 12.99 10.58
N ASN A 110 -1.21 14.02 10.76
CA ASN A 110 -0.66 14.35 12.07
C ASN A 110 -1.68 14.94 13.02
N GLU A 111 -2.88 15.22 12.58
CA GLU A 111 -3.95 15.70 13.45
C GLU A 111 -4.70 14.56 14.11
N GLU A 112 -4.42 13.34 13.71
CA GLU A 112 -5.09 12.16 14.22
C GLU A 112 -4.22 11.45 15.24
N ASN A 113 -4.81 10.53 15.99
CA ASN A 113 -4.09 9.72 16.96
C ASN A 113 -3.19 8.66 16.32
N ILE A 114 -2.89 8.84 15.05
CA ILE A 114 -2.08 7.91 14.27
C ILE A 114 -0.65 7.84 14.81
N PHE A 115 -0.18 8.93 15.40
CA PHE A 115 1.17 8.98 15.96
C PHE A 115 1.37 8.12 17.19
N ASP A 116 0.29 7.66 17.81
CA ASP A 116 0.42 6.71 18.90
C ASP A 116 0.90 5.36 18.41
N ASN A 117 0.82 5.14 17.11
CA ASN A 117 1.29 3.92 16.47
C ASN A 117 2.68 4.17 15.88
N LYS A 118 3.62 3.30 16.19
CA LYS A 118 4.93 3.35 15.58
C LYS A 118 4.91 2.53 14.32
N PHE A 119 5.38 3.13 13.24
CA PHE A 119 5.44 2.45 11.95
C PHE A 119 6.87 2.04 11.66
N ASP A 120 7.01 0.84 11.11
CA ASP A 120 8.31 0.34 10.67
C ASP A 120 8.69 0.88 9.31
N ILE A 121 7.67 1.10 8.46
CA ILE A 121 7.87 1.64 7.11
C ILE A 121 6.79 2.67 6.84
N ILE A 122 7.22 3.80 6.29
CA ILE A 122 6.30 4.83 5.81
C ILE A 122 6.55 4.98 4.32
N PHE A 123 5.50 4.68 3.54
CA PHE A 123 5.59 4.77 2.09
C PHE A 123 4.94 6.06 1.62
N LEU A 124 5.68 6.82 0.83
CA LEU A 124 5.25 8.14 0.37
C LEU A 124 5.45 8.21 -1.13
N ASP A 125 4.38 8.00 -1.88
CA ASP A 125 4.42 8.04 -3.34
C ASP A 125 3.29 8.92 -3.86
N PRO A 126 3.44 10.25 -3.77
CA PRO A 126 2.37 11.16 -4.20
C PRO A 126 2.14 11.06 -5.70
N PRO A 127 0.90 11.29 -6.14
CA PRO A 127 0.62 11.25 -7.56
C PRO A 127 1.38 12.36 -8.29
N VAL A 128 1.84 12.04 -9.50
CA VAL A 128 2.45 13.03 -10.38
C VAL A 128 1.32 13.81 -11.03
N LYS A 129 1.30 15.10 -10.80
CA LYS A 129 0.30 15.94 -11.44
C LYS A 129 0.76 16.30 -12.84
N ASP A 130 -0.16 16.21 -13.78
CA ASP A 130 0.09 16.75 -15.10
C ASP A 130 0.23 18.25 -15.00
N LYS A 131 1.19 18.77 -15.70
CA LYS A 131 1.49 20.18 -15.64
C LYS A 131 0.85 20.95 -16.76
N ASN A 132 -0.33 20.68 -17.03
CA ASN A 132 -1.00 21.36 -18.12
C ASN A 132 -1.77 22.54 -17.66
#